data_4abb842ed791f3c20c926f298a4b7153
#
_entry.id   4abb842ed791f3c20c926f298a4b7153
#
_cell.length_a   1.000
_cell.length_b   1.000
_cell.length_c   1.000
_cell.angle_alpha   90.00
_cell.angle_beta   90.00
_cell.angle_gamma   90.00
#
_symmetry.space_group_name_H-M   'P 1'
#
loop_
_entity.id
_entity.type
_entity.pdbx_description
1 polymer ?
#
loop_
_entity_poly.entity_id
_entity_poly.type
_entity_poly.pdbx_seq_one_letter_code
_entity_poly.pdbx_strand_id
1 'polypeptide(L)'
;MKLFMRVLNGRPIDHPQSEYGMKILFPPEQYPQYDYIDNIPPEYYPLETLEQPHINCYEKLGLTYEFLGNKVRDVWSIHQMNEQERAARLAELESEKPYPSWILNETTSEWEAPVPKPQDGNYTWNEQAGSWVG
;
A
#
# COMPACT_ATOMS: atom_id res chain seq x y z
N MET A 1 3.15 3.26 15.01
CA MET A 1 2.71 4.67 15.10
C MET A 1 1.24 4.72 15.40
N LYS A 2 0.86 5.54 16.38
CA LYS A 2 -0.56 5.77 16.67
C LYS A 2 -1.15 6.76 15.68
N LEU A 3 -2.29 6.41 15.12
CA LEU A 3 -3.05 7.27 14.22
C LEU A 3 -4.44 7.50 14.80
N PHE A 4 -5.01 8.65 14.45
CA PHE A 4 -6.32 9.07 14.93
C PHE A 4 -7.15 9.54 13.74
N MET A 5 -8.45 9.32 13.82
CA MET A 5 -9.37 9.67 12.75
C MET A 5 -10.54 10.43 13.31
N ARG A 6 -10.92 11.52 12.64
CA ARG A 6 -12.10 12.29 13.04
C ARG A 6 -13.35 11.56 12.56
N VAL A 7 -14.35 11.49 13.43
CA VAL A 7 -15.64 10.87 13.13
C VAL A 7 -16.74 11.89 13.37
N LEU A 8 -17.59 12.09 12.38
CA LEU A 8 -18.73 12.99 12.46
C LEU A 8 -20.00 12.26 12.03
N ASN A 9 -21.04 12.31 12.90
CA ASN A 9 -22.30 11.60 12.61
C ASN A 9 -22.10 10.11 12.30
N GLY A 10 -21.19 9.46 13.02
CA GLY A 10 -20.88 8.04 12.83
C GLY A 10 -20.06 7.71 11.60
N ARG A 11 -19.52 8.71 10.89
CA ARG A 11 -18.73 8.52 9.67
C ARG A 11 -17.33 9.08 9.85
N PRO A 12 -16.29 8.28 9.52
CA PRO A 12 -14.92 8.80 9.48
C PRO A 12 -14.78 9.85 8.39
N ILE A 13 -14.10 10.95 8.72
CA ILE A 13 -13.88 12.06 7.80
C ILE A 13 -12.43 12.50 7.85
N ASP A 14 -12.02 13.28 6.84
CA ASP A 14 -10.67 13.84 6.71
C ASP A 14 -9.59 12.77 6.57
N HIS A 15 -8.37 13.11 6.90
CA HIS A 15 -7.22 12.22 6.80
C HIS A 15 -6.82 11.71 8.17
N PRO A 16 -6.23 10.49 8.26
CA PRO A 16 -5.64 10.04 9.51
C PRO A 16 -4.58 11.03 10.00
N GLN A 17 -4.57 11.28 11.31
CA GLN A 17 -3.60 12.17 11.94
C GLN A 17 -2.70 11.37 12.88
N SER A 18 -1.40 11.65 12.82
CA SER A 18 -0.46 11.14 13.81
C SER A 18 -0.64 11.91 15.13
N GLU A 19 -0.06 11.38 16.21
CA GLU A 19 -0.04 12.10 17.48
C GLU A 19 0.61 13.48 17.31
N TYR A 20 1.67 13.57 16.52
CA TYR A 20 2.31 14.84 16.20
C TYR A 20 1.33 15.80 15.49
N GLY A 21 0.60 15.30 14.51
CA GLY A 21 -0.41 16.10 13.80
C GLY A 21 -1.53 16.56 14.73
N MET A 22 -1.97 15.70 15.65
CA MET A 22 -2.97 16.07 16.65
C MET A 22 -2.47 17.19 17.55
N LYS A 23 -1.20 17.18 17.95
CA LYS A 23 -0.61 18.22 18.79
C LYS A 23 -0.44 19.57 18.08
N ILE A 24 -0.42 19.54 16.74
CA ILE A 24 -0.47 20.78 15.94
C ILE A 24 -1.88 21.37 15.98
N LEU A 25 -2.91 20.52 15.82
CA LEU A 25 -4.32 20.94 15.87
C LEU A 25 -4.75 21.34 17.29
N PHE A 26 -4.22 20.65 18.30
CA PHE A 26 -4.54 20.86 19.71
C PHE A 26 -3.25 21.04 20.50
N PRO A 27 -2.64 22.25 20.46
CA PRO A 27 -1.35 22.48 21.11
C PRO A 27 -1.37 22.14 22.60
N PRO A 28 -0.35 21.42 23.12
CA PRO A 28 -0.31 21.02 24.54
C PRO A 28 -0.37 22.18 25.53
N GLU A 29 0.08 23.35 25.13
CA GLU A 29 0.00 24.55 25.98
C GLU A 29 -1.44 24.97 26.24
N GLN A 30 -2.33 24.74 25.27
CA GLN A 30 -3.75 25.09 25.37
C GLN A 30 -4.62 23.89 25.76
N TYR A 31 -4.16 22.67 25.46
CA TYR A 31 -4.90 21.43 25.69
C TYR A 31 -4.05 20.41 26.44
N PRO A 32 -3.59 20.73 27.67
CA PRO A 32 -2.72 19.82 28.41
C PRO A 32 -3.41 18.53 28.87
N GLN A 33 -4.74 18.48 28.81
CA GLN A 33 -5.54 17.33 29.24
C GLN A 33 -5.46 16.15 28.26
N TYR A 34 -5.07 16.37 27.00
CA TYR A 34 -5.03 15.30 26.01
C TYR A 34 -3.69 14.56 26.06
N ASP A 35 -3.76 13.30 26.43
CA ASP A 35 -2.57 12.42 26.52
C ASP A 35 -2.50 11.40 25.38
N TYR A 36 -3.53 11.30 24.54
CA TYR A 36 -3.63 10.38 23.41
C TYR A 36 -3.55 8.91 23.80
N ILE A 37 -3.90 8.62 25.05
CA ILE A 37 -4.06 7.27 25.61
C ILE A 37 -5.49 7.11 26.07
N ASP A 38 -5.88 7.83 27.13
CA ASP A 38 -7.23 7.81 27.68
C ASP A 38 -8.02 9.09 27.36
N ASN A 39 -7.31 10.19 27.13
CA ASN A 39 -7.89 11.50 26.86
C ASN A 39 -7.51 11.97 25.46
N ILE A 40 -8.45 11.83 24.55
CA ILE A 40 -8.30 12.19 23.12
C ILE A 40 -9.32 13.30 22.82
N PRO A 41 -8.97 14.28 21.96
CA PRO A 41 -9.91 15.33 21.59
C PRO A 41 -11.27 14.79 21.11
N PRO A 42 -12.38 15.47 21.43
CA PRO A 42 -13.71 15.06 20.95
C PRO A 42 -13.74 14.85 19.44
N GLU A 43 -14.54 13.90 18.98
CA GLU A 43 -14.70 13.51 17.58
C GLU A 43 -13.53 12.70 17.01
N TYR A 44 -12.42 12.58 17.72
CA TYR A 44 -11.27 11.78 17.27
C TYR A 44 -11.24 10.44 17.98
N TYR A 45 -10.91 9.41 17.22
CA TYR A 45 -10.83 8.03 17.68
C TYR A 45 -9.55 7.37 17.20
N PRO A 46 -9.01 6.42 17.96
CA PRO A 46 -7.83 5.70 17.49
C PRO A 46 -8.14 4.93 16.21
N LEU A 47 -7.20 4.92 15.29
CA LEU A 47 -7.30 4.20 14.03
C LEU A 47 -6.52 2.90 14.13
N GLU A 48 -7.22 1.79 13.91
CA GLU A 48 -6.60 0.48 13.78
C GLU A 48 -6.24 0.26 12.30
N THR A 49 -4.96 0.06 12.01
CA THR A 49 -4.50 -0.20 10.66
C THR A 49 -4.36 -1.71 10.44
N LEU A 50 -4.88 -2.18 9.32
CA LEU A 50 -4.78 -3.58 8.93
C LEU A 50 -3.71 -3.74 7.86
N GLU A 51 -3.20 -4.96 7.73
CA GLU A 51 -2.20 -5.25 6.71
C GLU A 51 -2.78 -5.04 5.32
N GLN A 52 -2.02 -4.36 4.47
CA GLN A 52 -2.40 -4.13 3.08
C GLN A 52 -2.43 -5.46 2.33
N PRO A 53 -3.54 -5.78 1.63
CA PRO A 53 -3.59 -7.02 0.86
C PRO A 53 -2.61 -7.02 -0.30
N HIS A 54 -2.13 -8.20 -0.66
CA HIS A 54 -1.32 -8.38 -1.84
C HIS A 54 -2.18 -8.27 -3.09
N ILE A 55 -1.71 -7.55 -4.09
CA ILE A 55 -2.41 -7.43 -5.38
C ILE A 55 -1.48 -7.84 -6.52
N ASN A 56 -2.06 -8.27 -7.64
CA ASN A 56 -1.30 -8.52 -8.86
C ASN A 56 -1.11 -7.21 -9.64
N CYS A 57 -0.38 -7.28 -10.76
CA CYS A 57 0.00 -6.09 -11.52
C CYS A 57 -1.17 -5.35 -12.17
N TYR A 58 -2.34 -5.99 -12.29
CA TYR A 58 -3.52 -5.40 -12.93
C TYR A 58 -4.66 -5.13 -11.95
N GLU A 59 -4.38 -5.20 -10.68
CA GLU A 59 -5.30 -4.85 -9.62
C GLU A 59 -4.91 -3.54 -8.98
N LYS A 60 -5.86 -2.87 -8.35
CA LYS A 60 -5.61 -1.65 -7.59
C LYS A 60 -6.33 -1.72 -6.25
N LEU A 61 -5.75 -1.06 -5.25
CA LEU A 61 -6.30 -1.04 -3.91
C LEU A 61 -7.21 0.15 -3.71
N GLY A 62 -8.33 -0.09 -3.05
CA GLY A 62 -9.15 0.95 -2.47
C GLY A 62 -9.00 0.94 -0.96
N LEU A 63 -9.10 2.09 -0.34
CA LEU A 63 -9.03 2.22 1.10
C LEU A 63 -10.18 3.09 1.57
N THR A 64 -11.00 2.53 2.46
CA THR A 64 -12.04 3.27 3.17
C THR A 64 -11.86 3.02 4.66
N TYR A 65 -12.69 3.68 5.46
CA TYR A 65 -12.61 3.58 6.92
C TYR A 65 -13.99 3.28 7.48
N GLU A 66 -14.00 2.48 8.55
CA GLU A 66 -15.23 2.07 9.23
C GLU A 66 -15.15 2.48 10.70
N PHE A 67 -16.22 3.13 11.21
CA PHE A 67 -16.31 3.47 12.62
C PHE A 67 -16.98 2.33 13.40
N LEU A 68 -16.29 1.83 14.42
CA LEU A 68 -16.76 0.70 15.22
C LEU A 68 -17.35 1.09 16.58
N GLY A 69 -17.57 2.39 16.81
CA GLY A 69 -18.12 2.91 18.04
C GLY A 69 -17.08 3.41 19.06
N ASN A 70 -15.92 2.78 19.11
CA ASN A 70 -14.83 3.17 20.00
C ASN A 70 -13.50 3.36 19.26
N LYS A 71 -13.45 3.01 18.00
CA LYS A 71 -12.27 3.16 17.14
C LYS A 71 -12.68 3.20 15.68
N VAL A 72 -11.76 3.58 14.82
CA VAL A 72 -11.91 3.53 13.38
C VAL A 72 -10.95 2.44 12.86
N ARG A 73 -11.37 1.71 11.85
CA ARG A 73 -10.54 0.68 11.23
C ARG A 73 -10.48 0.91 9.74
N ASP A 74 -9.32 0.68 9.12
CA ASP A 74 -9.21 0.72 7.67
C ASP A 74 -9.89 -0.50 7.05
N VAL A 75 -10.46 -0.28 5.86
CA VAL A 75 -11.13 -1.33 5.08
C VAL A 75 -10.51 -1.33 3.69
N TRP A 76 -9.75 -2.37 3.40
CA TRP A 76 -9.10 -2.54 2.11
C TRP A 76 -10.03 -3.23 1.12
N SER A 77 -10.00 -2.78 -0.12
CA SER A 77 -10.73 -3.42 -1.22
C SER A 77 -9.82 -3.59 -2.42
N ILE A 78 -10.06 -4.63 -3.21
CA ILE A 78 -9.29 -4.92 -4.40
C ILE A 78 -10.18 -4.70 -5.60
N HIS A 79 -9.72 -3.88 -6.55
CA HIS A 79 -10.46 -3.55 -7.76
C HIS A 79 -9.66 -3.97 -8.99
N GLN A 80 -10.33 -4.51 -9.99
CA GLN A 80 -9.69 -4.83 -11.25
C GLN A 80 -9.51 -3.57 -12.07
N MET A 81 -8.34 -3.42 -12.69
CA MET A 81 -8.11 -2.32 -13.61
C MET A 81 -9.00 -2.51 -14.85
N ASN A 82 -9.52 -1.40 -15.37
CA ASN A 82 -10.23 -1.43 -16.64
C ASN A 82 -9.25 -1.62 -17.80
N GLU A 83 -9.77 -1.78 -19.02
CA GLU A 83 -8.93 -2.03 -20.19
C GLU A 83 -7.90 -0.93 -20.43
N GLN A 84 -8.29 0.33 -20.27
CA GLN A 84 -7.40 1.47 -20.45
C GLN A 84 -6.30 1.51 -19.39
N GLU A 85 -6.67 1.26 -18.14
CA GLU A 85 -5.71 1.20 -17.03
C GLU A 85 -4.73 0.04 -17.21
N ARG A 86 -5.20 -1.13 -17.65
CA ARG A 86 -4.35 -2.28 -17.92
C ARG A 86 -3.34 -1.98 -19.02
N ALA A 87 -3.78 -1.33 -20.09
CA ALA A 87 -2.89 -0.97 -21.19
C ALA A 87 -1.80 0.01 -20.75
N ALA A 88 -2.15 1.00 -19.95
CA ALA A 88 -1.19 1.96 -19.40
C ALA A 88 -0.20 1.27 -18.46
N ARG A 89 -0.69 0.37 -17.61
CA ARG A 89 0.16 -0.39 -16.68
C ARG A 89 1.13 -1.30 -17.43
N LEU A 90 0.66 -1.98 -18.46
CA LEU A 90 1.51 -2.85 -19.29
C LEU A 90 2.62 -2.05 -19.98
N ALA A 91 2.30 -0.87 -20.52
CA ALA A 91 3.30 0.00 -21.14
C ALA A 91 4.37 0.41 -20.13
N GLU A 92 3.97 0.75 -18.91
CA GLU A 92 4.88 1.08 -17.82
C GLU A 92 5.80 -0.11 -17.48
N LEU A 93 5.21 -1.30 -17.34
CA LEU A 93 5.96 -2.52 -17.05
C LEU A 93 6.92 -2.88 -18.18
N GLU A 94 6.50 -2.74 -19.44
CA GLU A 94 7.37 -3.03 -20.58
C GLU A 94 8.57 -2.09 -20.67
N SER A 95 8.43 -0.86 -20.19
CA SER A 95 9.56 0.07 -20.13
C SER A 95 10.67 -0.40 -19.18
N GLU A 96 10.33 -1.26 -18.22
CA GLU A 96 11.25 -1.82 -17.23
C GLU A 96 11.73 -3.22 -17.59
N LYS A 97 11.26 -3.78 -18.71
CA LYS A 97 11.62 -5.12 -19.17
C LYS A 97 13.12 -5.23 -19.45
N PRO A 98 13.84 -6.10 -18.74
CA PRO A 98 15.30 -6.17 -18.90
C PRO A 98 15.75 -6.79 -20.21
N TYR A 99 14.99 -7.78 -20.74
CA TYR A 99 15.33 -8.47 -21.98
C TYR A 99 14.05 -8.85 -22.74
N PRO A 100 14.08 -8.82 -24.08
CA PRO A 100 12.87 -9.13 -24.88
C PRO A 100 12.25 -10.50 -24.64
N SER A 101 13.06 -11.50 -24.26
CA SER A 101 12.57 -12.88 -24.05
C SER A 101 11.94 -13.10 -22.66
N TRP A 102 12.12 -12.18 -21.73
CA TRP A 102 11.61 -12.36 -20.37
C TRP A 102 10.10 -12.25 -20.32
N ILE A 103 9.50 -12.94 -19.35
CA ILE A 103 8.07 -13.10 -19.19
C ILE A 103 7.63 -12.39 -17.92
N LEU A 104 6.51 -11.68 -18.01
CA LEU A 104 5.95 -10.98 -16.84
C LEU A 104 5.25 -11.98 -15.92
N ASN A 105 5.64 -11.95 -14.64
CA ASN A 105 4.89 -12.62 -13.59
C ASN A 105 3.84 -11.63 -13.07
N GLU A 106 2.57 -11.84 -13.46
CA GLU A 106 1.49 -10.92 -13.12
C GLU A 106 1.20 -10.88 -11.61
N THR A 107 1.52 -11.95 -10.89
CA THR A 107 1.29 -12.03 -9.45
C THR A 107 2.28 -11.15 -8.67
N THR A 108 3.55 -11.15 -9.06
CA THR A 108 4.60 -10.37 -8.37
C THR A 108 4.90 -9.05 -9.05
N SER A 109 4.39 -8.82 -10.25
CA SER A 109 4.69 -7.66 -11.10
C SER A 109 6.16 -7.58 -11.51
N GLU A 110 6.84 -8.71 -11.54
CA GLU A 110 8.26 -8.81 -11.89
C GLU A 110 8.47 -9.55 -13.20
N TRP A 111 9.53 -9.20 -13.91
CA TRP A 111 9.96 -9.90 -15.11
C TRP A 111 10.84 -11.08 -14.74
N GLU A 112 10.59 -12.21 -15.36
CA GLU A 112 11.31 -13.45 -15.11
C GLU A 112 11.92 -14.01 -16.39
N ALA A 113 13.13 -14.55 -16.29
CA ALA A 113 13.76 -15.23 -17.41
C ALA A 113 12.93 -16.47 -17.79
N PRO A 114 12.89 -16.83 -19.09
CA PRO A 114 12.17 -18.04 -19.50
C PRO A 114 12.78 -19.34 -18.97
N VAL A 115 14.02 -19.28 -18.50
CA VAL A 115 14.71 -20.40 -17.88
C VAL A 115 15.13 -20.01 -16.46
N PRO A 116 14.83 -20.82 -15.44
CA PRO A 116 15.19 -20.49 -14.06
C PRO A 116 16.70 -20.34 -13.88
N LYS A 117 17.09 -19.36 -13.07
CA LYS A 117 18.50 -19.12 -12.76
C LYS A 117 19.04 -20.27 -11.89
N PRO A 118 20.19 -20.88 -12.28
CA PRO A 118 20.81 -21.89 -11.42
C PRO A 118 21.21 -21.31 -10.07
N GLN A 119 21.09 -22.12 -9.01
CA GLN A 119 21.38 -21.70 -7.65
C GLN A 119 22.80 -22.04 -7.17
N ASP A 120 23.60 -22.70 -8.01
CA ASP A 120 24.91 -23.22 -7.64
C ASP A 120 26.08 -22.33 -8.01
N GLY A 121 25.82 -21.03 -8.27
CA GLY A 121 26.89 -20.10 -8.60
C GLY A 121 26.37 -18.76 -9.05
N ASN A 122 27.27 -17.94 -9.57
CA ASN A 122 26.94 -16.63 -10.12
C ASN A 122 26.76 -16.75 -11.63
N TYR A 123 25.58 -16.39 -12.11
CA TYR A 123 25.23 -16.47 -13.53
C TYR A 123 24.72 -15.14 -14.03
N THR A 124 24.97 -14.88 -15.31
CA THR A 124 24.47 -13.72 -16.02
C THR A 124 23.60 -14.19 -17.17
N TRP A 125 22.49 -13.52 -17.42
CA TRP A 125 21.62 -13.85 -18.54
C TRP A 125 22.29 -13.48 -19.86
N ASN A 126 22.30 -14.40 -20.81
CA ASN A 126 22.73 -14.15 -22.17
C ASN A 126 21.53 -14.25 -23.11
N GLU A 127 21.08 -13.10 -23.59
CA GLU A 127 19.87 -13.01 -24.40
C GLU A 127 20.04 -13.74 -25.74
N GLN A 128 21.20 -13.67 -26.34
CA GLN A 128 21.46 -14.37 -27.63
C GLN A 128 21.45 -15.88 -27.49
N ALA A 129 21.98 -16.38 -26.39
CA ALA A 129 21.97 -17.81 -26.10
C ALA A 129 20.65 -18.30 -25.53
N GLY A 130 19.84 -17.39 -24.96
CA GLY A 130 18.62 -17.74 -24.29
C GLY A 130 18.84 -18.54 -23.02
N SER A 131 19.97 -18.31 -22.34
CA SER A 131 20.36 -19.09 -21.17
C SER A 131 21.21 -18.29 -20.19
N TRP A 132 21.36 -18.82 -19.01
CA TRP A 132 22.24 -18.29 -17.98
C TRP A 132 23.68 -18.78 -18.25
N VAL A 133 24.64 -17.87 -18.15
CA VAL A 133 26.06 -18.18 -18.35
C VAL A 133 26.85 -17.79 -17.09
N GLY A 134 27.78 -18.71 -16.73
CA GLY A 134 28.59 -18.52 -15.52
C GLY A 134 29.84 -17.67 -15.73
#